data_ec130011bf8858956da31d01dca59545
#
_entry.id   ec130011bf8858956da31d01dca59545
#
_cell.length_a   1.000
_cell.length_b   1.000
_cell.length_c   1.000
_cell.angle_alpha   90.00
_cell.angle_beta   90.00
_cell.angle_gamma   90.00
#
_symmetry.space_group_name_H-M   'P 1'
#
loop_
_entity.id
_entity.type
_entity.pdbx_description
1 polymer ?
#
loop_
_entity_poly.entity_id
_entity_poly.type
_entity_poly.pdbx_seq_one_letter_code
_entity_poly.pdbx_strand_id
1 'polypeptide(L)'
;MMLKIVVALLGLNLAFATCMIGEVKTQPEYSIDIAGATWDHSTISILLIARYNESWWDPAFINLTLQAVDMWNKALATFASTREDFVYVSNISLDPTESAGTTQDFDVKISWTENPIGNSLENVGLTELYLLSGVIDNCIITLAVKDGFGIPLTNVVKQGVAVHEIGHALGLGHTNSSDDTMFKRISLDISVRPISTLDAYGVAQIFQWRSISSQYKPSNQESKPDSVSLPSEIDYEYLNAPPQNSLSRIISSFLQYIQTSQGLKEITVISIVMIGLITIFSATYRYIRHRKED
;
A
#
# COMPACT_ATOMS: atom_id res chain seq x y z
N MET A 1 -24.54 -50.59 -29.71
CA MET A 1 -23.19 -50.09 -29.32
C MET A 1 -23.00 -48.61 -29.69
N MET A 2 -23.40 -48.13 -30.87
CA MET A 2 -23.28 -46.73 -31.29
C MET A 2 -23.99 -45.70 -30.40
N LEU A 3 -25.20 -46.02 -29.90
CA LEU A 3 -25.98 -45.08 -29.07
C LEU A 3 -25.28 -44.76 -27.73
N LYS A 4 -24.57 -45.72 -27.11
CA LYS A 4 -23.82 -45.51 -25.86
C LYS A 4 -22.59 -44.61 -26.06
N ILE A 5 -21.96 -44.64 -27.23
CA ILE A 5 -20.81 -43.78 -27.57
C ILE A 5 -21.25 -42.34 -27.79
N VAL A 6 -22.42 -42.12 -28.45
CA VAL A 6 -22.96 -40.77 -28.67
C VAL A 6 -23.38 -40.11 -27.36
N VAL A 7 -23.98 -40.86 -26.43
CA VAL A 7 -24.35 -40.32 -25.10
C VAL A 7 -23.10 -39.98 -24.25
N ALA A 8 -22.04 -40.80 -24.34
CA ALA A 8 -20.78 -40.53 -23.65
C ALA A 8 -20.05 -39.28 -24.22
N LEU A 9 -20.07 -39.08 -25.54
CA LEU A 9 -19.49 -37.90 -26.20
C LEU A 9 -20.29 -36.63 -25.91
N LEU A 10 -21.62 -36.70 -25.84
CA LEU A 10 -22.49 -35.58 -25.43
C LEU A 10 -22.29 -35.23 -23.95
N GLY A 11 -22.14 -36.21 -23.08
CA GLY A 11 -21.85 -36.01 -21.66
C GLY A 11 -20.47 -35.35 -21.43
N LEU A 12 -19.46 -35.75 -22.24
CA LEU A 12 -18.11 -35.17 -22.18
C LEU A 12 -18.09 -33.70 -22.65
N ASN A 13 -18.84 -33.34 -23.71
CA ASN A 13 -18.97 -31.98 -24.18
C ASN A 13 -19.73 -31.09 -23.19
N LEU A 14 -20.75 -31.61 -22.49
CA LEU A 14 -21.46 -30.85 -21.47
C LEU A 14 -20.56 -30.59 -20.22
N ALA A 15 -19.74 -31.57 -19.84
CA ALA A 15 -18.79 -31.44 -18.74
C ALA A 15 -17.67 -30.45 -19.09
N PHE A 16 -17.19 -30.40 -20.35
CA PHE A 16 -16.24 -29.41 -20.82
C PHE A 16 -16.85 -27.99 -20.88
N ALA A 17 -18.11 -27.87 -21.31
CA ALA A 17 -18.80 -26.57 -21.35
C ALA A 17 -19.03 -25.98 -19.94
N THR A 18 -19.34 -26.83 -18.95
CA THR A 18 -19.47 -26.39 -17.54
C THR A 18 -18.13 -26.09 -16.88
N CYS A 19 -17.02 -26.68 -17.34
CA CYS A 19 -15.70 -26.40 -16.84
C CYS A 19 -15.13 -25.08 -17.43
N MET A 20 -15.70 -24.56 -18.54
CA MET A 20 -15.31 -23.29 -19.18
C MET A 20 -16.15 -22.10 -18.72
N ILE A 21 -17.19 -22.30 -17.90
CA ILE A 21 -17.79 -21.22 -17.15
C ILE A 21 -16.86 -21.01 -15.95
N GLY A 22 -15.71 -20.37 -16.23
CA GLY A 22 -14.82 -19.92 -15.18
C GLY A 22 -15.65 -19.13 -14.18
N GLU A 23 -15.52 -19.42 -12.89
CA GLU A 23 -15.98 -18.54 -11.84
C GLU A 23 -15.51 -17.14 -12.24
N VAL A 24 -16.46 -16.24 -12.49
CA VAL A 24 -16.16 -14.81 -12.50
C VAL A 24 -15.66 -14.55 -11.09
N LYS A 25 -14.34 -14.59 -10.90
CA LYS A 25 -13.71 -14.10 -9.68
C LYS A 25 -14.10 -12.63 -9.66
N THR A 26 -15.13 -12.31 -8.90
CA THR A 26 -15.36 -10.93 -8.51
C THR A 26 -14.07 -10.49 -7.82
N GLN A 27 -13.36 -9.55 -8.42
CA GLN A 27 -12.20 -8.92 -7.77
C GLN A 27 -12.65 -8.42 -6.40
N PRO A 28 -11.85 -8.56 -5.34
CA PRO A 28 -12.19 -7.95 -4.07
C PRO A 28 -12.42 -6.46 -4.29
N GLU A 29 -13.50 -5.94 -3.75
CA GLU A 29 -13.79 -4.52 -3.83
C GLU A 29 -12.79 -3.76 -2.95
N TYR A 30 -11.83 -3.10 -3.59
CA TYR A 30 -10.87 -2.23 -2.91
C TYR A 30 -11.48 -0.85 -2.72
N SER A 31 -11.48 -0.36 -1.49
CA SER A 31 -12.02 0.96 -1.13
C SER A 31 -11.11 1.69 -0.16
N ILE A 32 -11.15 3.03 -0.23
CA ILE A 32 -10.43 3.92 0.65
C ILE A 32 -11.36 5.05 1.10
N ASP A 33 -11.32 5.37 2.39
CA ASP A 33 -12.02 6.52 2.94
C ASP A 33 -11.33 7.82 2.47
N ILE A 34 -12.08 8.93 2.38
CA ILE A 34 -11.54 10.25 2.08
C ILE A 34 -12.11 11.29 3.05
N ALA A 35 -11.33 12.34 3.33
CA ALA A 35 -11.66 13.33 4.35
C ALA A 35 -12.84 14.27 4.00
N GLY A 36 -13.47 14.11 2.83
CA GLY A 36 -14.55 14.98 2.38
C GLY A 36 -14.13 16.41 2.06
N ALA A 37 -12.83 16.70 2.08
CA ALA A 37 -12.23 18.00 1.83
C ALA A 37 -11.10 17.90 0.78
N THR A 38 -10.66 19.01 0.22
CA THR A 38 -9.57 19.08 -0.76
C THR A 38 -8.73 20.34 -0.54
N TRP A 39 -7.50 20.34 -0.99
CA TRP A 39 -6.73 21.57 -1.14
C TRP A 39 -7.31 22.41 -2.30
N ASP A 40 -7.20 23.73 -2.23
CA ASP A 40 -7.62 24.63 -3.31
C ASP A 40 -6.51 24.93 -4.33
N HIS A 41 -5.36 24.32 -4.14
CA HIS A 41 -4.17 24.38 -5.00
C HIS A 41 -3.53 23.00 -5.11
N SER A 42 -2.59 22.80 -6.03
CA SER A 42 -2.01 21.49 -6.35
C SER A 42 -0.56 21.32 -5.96
N THR A 43 0.16 22.39 -5.65
CA THR A 43 1.50 22.34 -5.06
C THR A 43 1.37 22.54 -3.56
N ILE A 44 1.57 21.47 -2.81
CA ILE A 44 1.44 21.44 -1.34
C ILE A 44 2.82 21.69 -0.73
N SER A 45 2.99 22.84 -0.11
CA SER A 45 4.22 23.21 0.56
C SER A 45 4.35 22.47 1.90
N ILE A 46 5.51 21.85 2.15
CA ILE A 46 5.75 21.05 3.36
C ILE A 46 6.95 21.61 4.13
N LEU A 47 6.72 21.99 5.37
CA LEU A 47 7.80 22.33 6.30
C LEU A 47 8.22 21.10 7.10
N LEU A 48 9.47 20.68 6.96
CA LEU A 48 10.10 19.67 7.81
C LEU A 48 10.79 20.36 8.98
N ILE A 49 10.24 20.21 10.19
CA ILE A 49 10.73 20.90 11.39
C ILE A 49 11.86 20.09 12.01
N ALA A 50 13.09 20.59 11.86
CA ALA A 50 14.28 20.02 12.46
C ALA A 50 14.41 20.45 13.94
N ARG A 51 14.84 19.53 14.82
CA ARG A 51 15.03 19.78 16.26
C ARG A 51 16.46 19.47 16.70
N TYR A 52 17.44 20.08 16.04
CA TYR A 52 18.87 19.83 16.26
C TYR A 52 19.37 20.02 17.70
N ASN A 53 18.63 20.74 18.53
CA ASN A 53 18.98 20.98 19.92
C ASN A 53 18.46 19.91 20.88
N GLU A 54 17.65 18.97 20.41
CA GLU A 54 17.11 17.89 21.23
C GLU A 54 18.04 16.68 21.22
N SER A 55 18.31 16.12 22.41
CA SER A 55 19.26 15.00 22.56
C SER A 55 18.83 13.69 21.88
N TRP A 56 17.53 13.54 21.62
CA TRP A 56 16.95 12.38 20.92
C TRP A 56 16.87 12.56 19.40
N TRP A 57 17.20 13.76 18.90
CA TRP A 57 17.10 14.09 17.49
C TRP A 57 18.16 13.37 16.67
N ASP A 58 17.73 12.76 15.53
CA ASP A 58 18.59 12.17 14.53
C ASP A 58 18.33 12.85 13.18
N PRO A 59 19.34 13.41 12.50
CA PRO A 59 19.19 14.00 11.16
C PRO A 59 18.60 13.02 10.12
N ALA A 60 18.69 11.71 10.36
CA ALA A 60 18.06 10.69 9.52
C ALA A 60 16.53 10.87 9.43
N PHE A 61 15.88 11.49 10.43
CA PHE A 61 14.43 11.72 10.41
C PHE A 61 14.01 12.63 9.26
N ILE A 62 14.79 13.65 8.93
CA ILE A 62 14.55 14.49 7.75
C ILE A 62 14.63 13.65 6.47
N ASN A 63 15.67 12.84 6.33
CA ASN A 63 15.85 12.00 5.15
C ASN A 63 14.71 10.97 4.98
N LEU A 64 14.22 10.37 6.07
CA LEU A 64 13.09 9.44 6.04
C LEU A 64 11.81 10.14 5.57
N THR A 65 11.58 11.37 6.03
CA THR A 65 10.43 12.18 5.62
C THR A 65 10.54 12.62 4.16
N LEU A 66 11.73 13.05 3.72
CA LEU A 66 11.99 13.39 2.30
C LEU A 66 11.76 12.20 1.38
N GLN A 67 12.19 11.00 1.79
CA GLN A 67 11.91 9.77 1.03
C GLN A 67 10.42 9.46 0.95
N ALA A 68 9.66 9.70 2.04
CA ALA A 68 8.22 9.51 2.05
C ALA A 68 7.50 10.49 1.10
N VAL A 69 7.92 11.76 1.06
CA VAL A 69 7.44 12.77 0.11
C VAL A 69 7.75 12.35 -1.34
N ASP A 70 8.98 11.91 -1.62
CA ASP A 70 9.40 11.44 -2.93
C ASP A 70 8.60 10.21 -3.40
N MET A 71 8.26 9.30 -2.48
CA MET A 71 7.40 8.14 -2.78
C MET A 71 6.02 8.59 -3.28
N TRP A 72 5.38 9.56 -2.61
CA TRP A 72 4.10 10.10 -3.06
C TRP A 72 4.19 10.81 -4.40
N ASN A 73 5.17 11.70 -4.58
CA ASN A 73 5.36 12.41 -5.85
C ASN A 73 5.56 11.43 -7.02
N LYS A 74 6.37 10.39 -6.84
CA LYS A 74 6.59 9.35 -7.86
C LYS A 74 5.35 8.51 -8.12
N ALA A 75 4.61 8.12 -7.08
CA ALA A 75 3.40 7.34 -7.24
C ALA A 75 2.33 8.11 -8.03
N LEU A 76 2.09 9.38 -7.69
CA LEU A 76 1.13 10.24 -8.40
C LEU A 76 1.54 10.45 -9.86
N ALA A 77 2.84 10.71 -10.13
CA ALA A 77 3.35 10.84 -11.48
C ALA A 77 3.21 9.55 -12.29
N THR A 78 3.49 8.39 -11.67
CA THR A 78 3.33 7.07 -12.31
C THR A 78 1.86 6.81 -12.63
N PHE A 79 0.95 7.05 -11.69
CA PHE A 79 -0.48 6.89 -11.89
C PHE A 79 -1.00 7.74 -13.06
N ALA A 80 -0.62 9.02 -13.10
CA ALA A 80 -1.02 9.96 -14.14
C ALA A 80 -0.45 9.58 -15.52
N SER A 81 0.78 9.06 -15.58
CA SER A 81 1.46 8.73 -16.85
C SER A 81 0.85 7.54 -17.59
N THR A 82 0.13 6.68 -16.87
CA THR A 82 -0.46 5.44 -17.42
C THR A 82 -1.97 5.55 -17.67
N ARG A 83 -2.60 6.70 -17.35
CA ARG A 83 -4.08 6.86 -17.39
C ARG A 83 -4.47 8.25 -17.90
N GLU A 84 -4.94 8.32 -19.14
CA GLU A 84 -5.28 9.58 -19.80
C GLU A 84 -6.33 10.40 -19.06
N ASP A 85 -7.32 9.76 -18.43
CA ASP A 85 -8.39 10.41 -17.66
C ASP A 85 -7.87 11.10 -16.38
N PHE A 86 -6.68 10.75 -15.91
CA PHE A 86 -6.09 11.24 -14.67
C PHE A 86 -4.80 12.05 -14.87
N VAL A 87 -4.54 12.55 -16.08
CA VAL A 87 -3.35 13.36 -16.39
C VAL A 87 -3.20 14.57 -15.44
N TYR A 88 -4.32 15.15 -14.98
CA TYR A 88 -4.31 16.27 -14.05
C TYR A 88 -3.62 15.97 -12.71
N VAL A 89 -3.54 14.68 -12.32
CA VAL A 89 -2.85 14.24 -11.09
C VAL A 89 -1.34 14.52 -11.18
N SER A 90 -0.76 14.57 -12.37
CA SER A 90 0.65 14.96 -12.57
C SER A 90 0.97 16.38 -12.12
N ASN A 91 -0.03 17.23 -11.95
CA ASN A 91 0.13 18.60 -11.46
C ASN A 91 0.11 18.68 -9.93
N ILE A 92 -0.21 17.58 -9.22
CA ILE A 92 -0.16 17.53 -7.78
C ILE A 92 1.28 17.27 -7.37
N SER A 93 1.84 18.13 -6.54
CA SER A 93 3.22 18.00 -6.07
C SER A 93 3.33 18.36 -4.58
N LEU A 94 4.14 17.60 -3.90
CA LEU A 94 4.56 17.87 -2.52
C LEU A 94 5.94 18.52 -2.57
N ASP A 95 6.07 19.74 -2.04
CA ASP A 95 7.30 20.56 -2.10
C ASP A 95 7.89 20.74 -0.69
N PRO A 96 8.86 19.90 -0.28
CA PRO A 96 9.42 19.90 1.06
C PRO A 96 10.53 20.94 1.23
N THR A 97 10.47 21.65 2.34
CA THR A 97 11.52 22.57 2.81
C THR A 97 11.89 22.23 4.24
N GLU A 98 13.19 22.09 4.53
CA GLU A 98 13.69 21.89 5.88
C GLU A 98 13.93 23.24 6.57
N SER A 99 13.49 23.36 7.83
CA SER A 99 13.81 24.51 8.68
C SER A 99 13.83 24.13 10.16
N ALA A 100 14.70 24.80 10.92
CA ALA A 100 14.67 24.75 12.38
C ALA A 100 13.71 25.78 13.00
N GLY A 101 13.07 26.63 12.18
CA GLY A 101 12.11 27.66 12.60
C GLY A 101 10.71 27.41 12.11
N THR A 102 9.70 27.92 12.83
CA THR A 102 8.27 27.66 12.57
C THR A 102 7.54 28.88 11.96
N THR A 103 8.26 29.84 11.39
CA THR A 103 7.75 31.21 11.14
C THR A 103 7.15 31.42 9.75
N GLN A 104 7.04 30.42 8.89
CA GLN A 104 6.47 30.56 7.55
C GLN A 104 5.11 29.87 7.43
N ASP A 105 4.25 30.42 6.57
CA ASP A 105 3.00 29.81 6.19
C ASP A 105 3.29 28.64 5.22
N PHE A 106 3.18 27.43 5.72
CA PHE A 106 3.27 26.19 4.96
C PHE A 106 1.94 25.45 5.07
N ASP A 107 1.56 24.77 4.02
CA ASP A 107 0.34 23.97 3.97
C ASP A 107 0.41 22.80 4.95
N VAL A 108 1.53 22.10 4.98
CA VAL A 108 1.78 20.97 5.87
C VAL A 108 3.01 21.22 6.72
N LYS A 109 2.91 20.98 8.02
CA LYS A 109 4.03 21.04 8.97
C LYS A 109 4.27 19.67 9.56
N ILE A 110 5.47 19.10 9.32
CA ILE A 110 5.85 17.77 9.81
C ILE A 110 6.89 17.90 10.89
N SER A 111 6.63 17.33 12.06
CA SER A 111 7.56 17.28 13.18
C SER A 111 7.69 15.88 13.76
N TRP A 112 8.86 15.56 14.32
CA TRP A 112 9.10 14.34 15.08
C TRP A 112 9.05 14.63 16.59
N THR A 113 8.63 13.63 17.36
CA THR A 113 8.56 13.71 18.82
C THR A 113 9.06 12.43 19.48
N GLU A 114 9.71 12.59 20.65
CA GLU A 114 10.07 11.45 21.51
C GLU A 114 8.88 10.98 22.37
N ASN A 115 7.92 11.87 22.62
CA ASN A 115 6.78 11.58 23.47
C ASN A 115 5.72 10.76 22.73
N PRO A 116 4.95 9.94 23.46
CA PRO A 116 3.77 9.26 22.90
C PRO A 116 2.79 10.27 22.28
N ILE A 117 2.15 9.85 21.19
CA ILE A 117 1.15 10.67 20.49
C ILE A 117 -0.25 10.33 21.04
N GLY A 118 -0.92 11.36 21.57
CA GLY A 118 -2.26 11.21 22.13
C GLY A 118 -2.29 10.29 23.37
N ASN A 119 -3.45 9.63 23.57
CA ASN A 119 -3.70 8.76 24.72
C ASN A 119 -3.59 7.25 24.38
N SER A 120 -3.19 6.91 23.16
CA SER A 120 -3.06 5.52 22.69
C SER A 120 -1.59 5.14 22.58
N LEU A 121 -1.24 3.99 23.14
CA LEU A 121 0.10 3.42 23.06
C LEU A 121 0.44 2.91 21.65
N GLU A 122 -0.56 2.78 20.77
CA GLU A 122 -0.41 2.29 19.39
C GLU A 122 -0.21 3.43 18.39
N ASN A 123 -0.45 4.69 18.77
CA ASN A 123 -0.32 5.82 17.87
C ASN A 123 1.14 6.25 17.75
N VAL A 124 1.70 6.03 16.58
CA VAL A 124 3.09 6.42 16.23
C VAL A 124 3.14 7.51 15.16
N GLY A 125 1.97 7.91 14.65
CA GLY A 125 1.74 9.04 13.74
C GLY A 125 0.39 9.69 14.04
N LEU A 126 0.27 10.97 13.73
CA LEU A 126 -0.97 11.73 13.83
C LEU A 126 -0.98 12.84 12.79
N THR A 127 -2.03 12.87 11.99
CA THR A 127 -2.30 13.95 11.05
C THR A 127 -3.56 14.70 11.46
N GLU A 128 -3.43 16.00 11.66
CA GLU A 128 -4.52 16.91 11.99
C GLU A 128 -4.78 17.83 10.81
N LEU A 129 -5.95 17.68 10.16
CA LEU A 129 -6.40 18.55 9.08
C LEU A 129 -7.23 19.70 9.65
N TYR A 130 -6.88 20.91 9.29
CA TYR A 130 -7.64 22.13 9.61
C TYR A 130 -8.43 22.55 8.37
N LEU A 131 -9.75 22.51 8.50
CA LEU A 131 -10.66 22.74 7.38
C LEU A 131 -11.29 24.14 7.48
N LEU A 132 -11.28 24.87 6.36
CA LEU A 132 -12.01 26.10 6.19
C LEU A 132 -13.01 25.92 5.05
N SER A 133 -14.29 25.78 5.40
CA SER A 133 -15.37 25.71 4.42
C SER A 133 -15.21 24.57 3.37
N GLY A 134 -14.82 23.36 3.80
CA GLY A 134 -14.64 22.20 2.94
C GLY A 134 -13.32 22.16 2.16
N VAL A 135 -12.45 23.16 2.37
CA VAL A 135 -11.09 23.20 1.86
C VAL A 135 -10.13 22.92 3.01
N ILE A 136 -9.06 22.19 2.74
CA ILE A 136 -7.96 22.00 3.68
C ILE A 136 -7.15 23.30 3.70
N ASP A 137 -7.15 23.98 4.84
CA ASP A 137 -6.44 25.25 5.04
C ASP A 137 -4.99 25.00 5.44
N ASN A 138 -4.79 24.10 6.38
CA ASN A 138 -3.45 23.67 6.78
C ASN A 138 -3.52 22.26 7.42
N CYS A 139 -2.35 21.65 7.59
CA CYS A 139 -2.20 20.31 8.14
C CYS A 139 -0.98 20.24 9.08
N ILE A 140 -1.12 19.55 10.20
CA ILE A 140 -0.03 19.26 11.11
C ILE A 140 0.16 17.75 11.20
N ILE A 141 1.40 17.29 10.94
CA ILE A 141 1.80 15.90 11.09
C ILE A 141 2.79 15.80 12.25
N THR A 142 2.49 14.92 13.20
CA THR A 142 3.39 14.55 14.28
C THR A 142 3.79 13.10 14.14
N LEU A 143 5.09 12.81 14.12
CA LEU A 143 5.66 11.47 13.95
C LEU A 143 6.44 11.07 15.21
N ALA A 144 6.21 9.88 15.75
CA ALA A 144 6.91 9.39 16.93
C ALA A 144 8.22 8.69 16.56
N VAL A 145 9.26 8.84 17.40
CA VAL A 145 10.50 8.08 17.26
C VAL A 145 10.47 6.76 18.05
N LYS A 146 9.51 6.62 18.98
CA LYS A 146 9.28 5.44 19.82
C LYS A 146 7.80 5.07 19.78
N ASP A 147 7.50 3.81 20.05
CA ASP A 147 6.13 3.39 20.30
C ASP A 147 5.65 3.84 21.70
N GLY A 148 4.37 3.55 22.02
CA GLY A 148 3.78 3.91 23.30
C GLY A 148 4.34 3.16 24.52
N PHE A 149 5.16 2.13 24.31
CA PHE A 149 5.91 1.43 25.36
C PHE A 149 7.33 2.00 25.54
N GLY A 150 7.71 3.02 24.78
CA GLY A 150 9.04 3.63 24.80
C GLY A 150 10.11 2.87 23.98
N ILE A 151 9.69 1.88 23.18
CA ILE A 151 10.60 1.12 22.32
C ILE A 151 10.90 1.92 21.07
N PRO A 152 12.19 2.18 20.73
CA PRO A 152 12.55 2.90 19.52
C PRO A 152 12.05 2.20 18.25
N LEU A 153 11.38 2.95 17.37
CA LEU A 153 10.95 2.45 16.06
C LEU A 153 12.16 2.31 15.13
N THR A 154 12.15 1.28 14.29
CA THR A 154 13.15 1.14 13.23
C THR A 154 12.98 2.23 12.17
N ASN A 155 14.02 2.52 11.39
CA ASN A 155 13.92 3.52 10.32
C ASN A 155 12.89 3.14 9.24
N VAL A 156 12.71 1.85 8.98
CA VAL A 156 11.68 1.35 8.05
C VAL A 156 10.28 1.67 8.57
N VAL A 157 10.01 1.40 9.85
CA VAL A 157 8.72 1.73 10.46
C VAL A 157 8.49 3.24 10.47
N LYS A 158 9.48 4.05 10.86
CA LYS A 158 9.42 5.52 10.82
C LYS A 158 9.08 6.05 9.44
N GLN A 159 9.75 5.53 8.39
CA GLN A 159 9.45 5.89 7.01
C GLN A 159 8.03 5.49 6.60
N GLY A 160 7.60 4.28 6.95
CA GLY A 160 6.24 3.80 6.68
C GLY A 160 5.17 4.67 7.34
N VAL A 161 5.40 5.09 8.60
CA VAL A 161 4.53 6.06 9.29
C VAL A 161 4.48 7.39 8.53
N ALA A 162 5.64 7.93 8.12
CA ALA A 162 5.67 9.19 7.38
C ALA A 162 4.92 9.10 6.04
N VAL A 163 5.04 7.98 5.30
CA VAL A 163 4.27 7.76 4.06
C VAL A 163 2.77 7.74 4.34
N HIS A 164 2.33 7.04 5.39
CA HIS A 164 0.93 6.94 5.80
C HIS A 164 0.36 8.32 6.19
N GLU A 165 1.03 9.06 7.05
CA GLU A 165 0.55 10.35 7.52
C GLU A 165 0.51 11.41 6.40
N ILE A 166 1.44 11.36 5.44
CA ILE A 166 1.39 12.22 4.25
C ILE A 166 0.17 11.88 3.40
N GLY A 167 -0.25 10.62 3.31
CA GLY A 167 -1.50 10.23 2.67
C GLY A 167 -2.73 10.89 3.31
N HIS A 168 -2.77 10.97 4.64
CA HIS A 168 -3.82 11.72 5.35
C HIS A 168 -3.76 13.23 5.04
N ALA A 169 -2.56 13.81 4.92
CA ALA A 169 -2.42 15.22 4.52
C ALA A 169 -2.92 15.48 3.10
N LEU A 170 -2.86 14.49 2.20
CA LEU A 170 -3.48 14.58 0.87
C LEU A 170 -5.02 14.43 0.90
N GLY A 171 -5.61 14.15 2.08
CA GLY A 171 -7.04 13.98 2.28
C GLY A 171 -7.52 12.53 2.24
N LEU A 172 -6.62 11.55 2.20
CA LEU A 172 -6.98 10.13 2.27
C LEU A 172 -7.35 9.73 3.71
N GLY A 173 -8.32 8.84 3.85
CA GLY A 173 -8.57 8.09 5.06
C GLY A 173 -7.94 6.70 4.99
N HIS A 174 -8.55 5.72 5.65
CA HIS A 174 -8.01 4.36 5.66
C HIS A 174 -8.59 3.49 4.55
N THR A 175 -7.79 2.53 4.09
CA THR A 175 -8.22 1.50 3.12
C THR A 175 -8.63 0.20 3.80
N ASN A 176 -9.42 -0.61 3.07
CA ASN A 176 -9.74 -1.97 3.46
C ASN A 176 -8.66 -3.01 3.07
N SER A 177 -7.64 -2.62 2.30
CA SER A 177 -6.54 -3.50 1.87
C SER A 177 -5.40 -3.51 2.90
N SER A 178 -5.09 -4.69 3.48
CA SER A 178 -4.06 -4.83 4.53
C SER A 178 -2.63 -4.59 4.05
N ASP A 179 -2.37 -4.70 2.76
CA ASP A 179 -1.03 -4.61 2.18
C ASP A 179 -0.71 -3.20 1.68
N ASP A 180 -1.67 -2.30 1.81
CA ASP A 180 -1.64 -0.92 1.34
C ASP A 180 -1.03 0.02 2.40
N THR A 181 -0.41 1.12 1.95
CA THR A 181 0.17 2.10 2.87
C THR A 181 -0.89 2.77 3.74
N MET A 182 -2.11 2.99 3.21
CA MET A 182 -3.20 3.63 3.97
C MET A 182 -4.01 2.67 4.83
N PHE A 183 -3.56 1.41 5.02
CA PHE A 183 -4.21 0.53 5.98
C PHE A 183 -4.02 1.03 7.42
N LYS A 184 -5.10 1.03 8.21
CA LYS A 184 -5.16 1.63 9.56
C LYS A 184 -4.17 1.09 10.60
N ARG A 185 -3.52 -0.04 10.34
CA ARG A 185 -2.51 -0.62 11.24
C ARG A 185 -1.14 -0.53 10.61
N ILE A 186 -0.21 0.06 11.33
CA ILE A 186 1.18 0.12 10.92
C ILE A 186 1.75 -1.28 10.91
N SER A 187 2.45 -1.62 9.83
CA SER A 187 3.21 -2.85 9.75
C SER A 187 4.54 -2.68 10.49
N LEU A 188 4.88 -3.64 11.33
CA LEU A 188 6.22 -3.76 11.92
C LEU A 188 7.16 -4.54 10.97
N ASP A 189 6.80 -4.68 9.70
CA ASP A 189 7.53 -5.42 8.69
C ASP A 189 8.88 -4.79 8.36
N ILE A 190 9.69 -5.56 7.66
CA ILE A 190 11.03 -5.16 7.22
C ILE A 190 11.02 -4.24 5.99
N SER A 191 9.84 -3.86 5.49
CA SER A 191 9.68 -3.01 4.31
C SER A 191 8.56 -1.99 4.51
N VAL A 192 8.72 -0.81 3.92
CA VAL A 192 7.67 0.20 3.83
C VAL A 192 6.58 -0.33 2.89
N ARG A 193 5.31 -0.26 3.32
CA ARG A 193 4.19 -0.59 2.43
C ARG A 193 4.17 0.35 1.24
N PRO A 194 3.94 -0.17 0.03
CA PRO A 194 3.90 0.65 -1.17
C PRO A 194 2.60 1.46 -1.26
N ILE A 195 2.65 2.57 -1.98
CA ILE A 195 1.49 3.32 -2.42
C ILE A 195 0.87 2.57 -3.60
N SER A 196 -0.43 2.35 -3.55
CA SER A 196 -1.17 1.60 -4.56
C SER A 196 -1.89 2.49 -5.57
N THR A 197 -2.45 1.87 -6.61
CA THR A 197 -3.37 2.55 -7.53
C THR A 197 -4.64 3.01 -6.83
N LEU A 198 -5.07 2.34 -5.74
CA LEU A 198 -6.21 2.77 -4.93
C LEU A 198 -5.92 4.09 -4.21
N ASP A 199 -4.74 4.23 -3.60
CA ASP A 199 -4.32 5.47 -2.94
C ASP A 199 -4.27 6.63 -3.93
N ALA A 200 -3.60 6.42 -5.07
CA ALA A 200 -3.49 7.45 -6.10
C ALA A 200 -4.86 7.79 -6.73
N TYR A 201 -5.75 6.81 -6.88
CA TYR A 201 -7.13 7.05 -7.31
C TYR A 201 -7.91 7.85 -6.28
N GLY A 202 -7.76 7.57 -4.99
CA GLY A 202 -8.34 8.37 -3.91
C GLY A 202 -7.89 9.82 -3.98
N VAL A 203 -6.59 10.07 -4.14
CA VAL A 203 -6.05 11.43 -4.37
C VAL A 203 -6.64 12.06 -5.64
N ALA A 204 -6.74 11.29 -6.72
CA ALA A 204 -7.36 11.79 -7.95
C ALA A 204 -8.82 12.25 -7.72
N GLN A 205 -9.61 11.50 -6.96
CA GLN A 205 -10.99 11.89 -6.63
C GLN A 205 -11.04 13.15 -5.74
N ILE A 206 -10.12 13.29 -4.79
CA ILE A 206 -10.00 14.48 -3.95
C ILE A 206 -9.67 15.70 -4.79
N PHE A 207 -8.76 15.59 -5.73
CA PHE A 207 -8.31 16.68 -6.61
C PHE A 207 -9.04 16.72 -7.97
N GLN A 208 -10.18 16.06 -8.11
CA GLN A 208 -10.93 15.99 -9.38
C GLN A 208 -11.29 17.38 -9.95
N TRP A 209 -11.42 18.39 -9.11
CA TRP A 209 -11.62 19.77 -9.53
C TRP A 209 -10.52 20.29 -10.48
N ARG A 210 -9.30 19.73 -10.43
CA ARG A 210 -8.20 20.07 -11.35
C ARG A 210 -8.44 19.62 -12.79
N SER A 211 -9.33 18.63 -13.00
CA SER A 211 -9.72 18.22 -14.34
C SER A 211 -10.62 19.25 -15.06
N ILE A 212 -11.28 20.13 -14.30
CA ILE A 212 -12.22 21.11 -14.86
C ILE A 212 -11.48 22.25 -15.59
N SER A 213 -10.55 22.91 -14.89
CA SER A 213 -9.61 23.86 -15.48
C SER A 213 -8.52 24.23 -14.51
N SER A 214 -7.39 24.77 -15.03
CA SER A 214 -6.28 25.24 -14.18
C SER A 214 -6.64 26.46 -13.30
N GLN A 215 -7.71 27.15 -13.61
CA GLN A 215 -8.18 28.35 -12.88
C GLN A 215 -9.36 28.04 -11.94
N TYR A 216 -9.95 26.85 -12.04
CA TYR A 216 -11.04 26.45 -11.16
C TYR A 216 -10.51 26.23 -9.74
N LYS A 217 -11.20 26.78 -8.76
CA LYS A 217 -10.98 26.51 -7.35
C LYS A 217 -12.22 25.83 -6.77
N PRO A 218 -12.04 24.81 -5.92
CA PRO A 218 -13.18 24.14 -5.29
C PRO A 218 -13.93 25.14 -4.41
N SER A 219 -15.25 25.05 -4.46
CA SER A 219 -16.13 25.85 -3.61
C SER A 219 -16.71 24.98 -2.50
N ASN A 220 -17.11 25.60 -1.39
CA ASN A 220 -17.69 24.99 -0.20
C ASN A 220 -18.93 24.11 -0.44
N GLN A 221 -19.43 24.03 -1.66
CA GLN A 221 -20.69 23.35 -2.00
C GLN A 221 -20.48 21.98 -2.66
N GLU A 222 -19.23 21.59 -2.96
CA GLU A 222 -18.97 20.28 -3.52
C GLU A 222 -18.81 19.25 -2.40
N SER A 223 -19.91 18.56 -2.11
CA SER A 223 -19.88 17.41 -1.21
C SER A 223 -19.08 16.28 -1.89
N LYS A 224 -17.94 15.93 -1.29
CA LYS A 224 -17.20 14.73 -1.69
C LYS A 224 -17.76 13.50 -0.97
N PRO A 225 -17.69 12.31 -1.58
CA PRO A 225 -18.08 11.09 -0.88
C PRO A 225 -17.15 10.84 0.33
N ASP A 226 -17.63 10.08 1.31
CA ASP A 226 -16.83 9.69 2.47
C ASP A 226 -15.80 8.60 2.13
N SER A 227 -16.02 7.87 1.04
CA SER A 227 -15.12 6.82 0.54
C SER A 227 -15.25 6.66 -0.98
N VAL A 228 -14.23 6.08 -1.58
CA VAL A 228 -14.22 5.72 -3.00
C VAL A 228 -13.77 4.28 -3.18
N SER A 229 -14.38 3.57 -4.14
CA SER A 229 -13.96 2.23 -4.55
C SER A 229 -13.16 2.31 -5.83
N LEU A 230 -12.13 1.46 -5.96
CA LEU A 230 -11.33 1.36 -7.17
C LEU A 230 -12.21 0.81 -8.32
N PRO A 231 -12.35 1.53 -9.44
CA PRO A 231 -13.11 1.03 -10.58
C PRO A 231 -12.54 -0.28 -11.12
N SER A 232 -13.42 -1.14 -11.67
CA SER A 232 -13.02 -2.43 -12.25
C SER A 232 -12.06 -2.32 -13.43
N GLU A 233 -12.00 -1.15 -14.08
CA GLU A 233 -11.12 -0.84 -15.19
C GLU A 233 -9.70 -0.47 -14.75
N ILE A 234 -9.50 -0.25 -13.44
CA ILE A 234 -8.20 0.07 -12.86
C ILE A 234 -7.74 -1.13 -12.03
N ASP A 235 -6.66 -1.77 -12.48
CA ASP A 235 -6.05 -2.86 -11.73
C ASP A 235 -5.44 -2.33 -10.42
N TYR A 236 -5.60 -3.12 -9.34
CA TYR A 236 -4.93 -2.84 -8.08
C TYR A 236 -3.44 -3.21 -8.22
N GLU A 237 -2.57 -2.20 -8.21
CA GLU A 237 -1.14 -2.31 -8.40
C GLU A 237 -0.38 -1.44 -7.40
N TYR A 238 0.90 -1.75 -7.17
CA TYR A 238 1.79 -0.92 -6.37
C TYR A 238 2.62 0.01 -7.27
N LEU A 239 2.49 1.32 -7.05
CA LEU A 239 3.07 2.34 -7.92
C LEU A 239 4.54 2.64 -7.64
N ASN A 240 5.01 2.37 -6.43
CA ASN A 240 6.38 2.64 -6.01
C ASN A 240 7.08 1.40 -5.41
N ALA A 241 6.54 0.22 -5.66
CA ALA A 241 7.27 -1.00 -5.36
C ALA A 241 8.55 -1.04 -6.22
N PRO A 242 9.69 -1.48 -5.67
CA PRO A 242 10.88 -1.71 -6.49
C PRO A 242 10.51 -2.66 -7.62
N PRO A 243 11.06 -2.49 -8.85
CA PRO A 243 10.77 -3.38 -9.97
C PRO A 243 11.07 -4.82 -9.52
N GLN A 244 9.99 -5.54 -9.23
CA GLN A 244 10.11 -6.92 -8.78
C GLN A 244 10.51 -7.72 -10.01
N ASN A 245 11.74 -8.23 -10.00
CA ASN A 245 12.15 -9.28 -10.95
C ASN A 245 11.10 -10.40 -10.83
N SER A 246 10.81 -11.08 -11.92
CA SER A 246 9.85 -12.21 -11.93
C SER A 246 10.09 -13.20 -10.77
N LEU A 247 11.36 -13.37 -10.37
CA LEU A 247 11.76 -14.20 -9.23
C LEU A 247 11.31 -13.63 -7.88
N SER A 248 11.41 -12.33 -7.64
CA SER A 248 10.97 -11.72 -6.38
C SER A 248 9.45 -11.72 -6.23
N ARG A 249 8.69 -11.57 -7.34
CA ARG A 249 7.23 -11.77 -7.35
C ARG A 249 6.85 -13.21 -6.97
N ILE A 250 7.54 -14.20 -7.55
CA ILE A 250 7.31 -15.60 -7.23
C ILE A 250 7.62 -15.88 -5.76
N ILE A 251 8.73 -15.34 -5.25
CA ILE A 251 9.12 -15.53 -3.85
C ILE A 251 8.12 -14.84 -2.90
N SER A 252 7.72 -13.60 -3.15
CA SER A 252 6.76 -12.89 -2.31
C SER A 252 5.38 -13.54 -2.34
N SER A 253 4.87 -13.93 -3.51
CA SER A 253 3.62 -14.68 -3.64
C SER A 253 3.67 -16.04 -2.95
N PHE A 254 4.81 -16.71 -3.02
CA PHE A 254 5.04 -17.98 -2.32
C PHE A 254 5.07 -17.78 -0.80
N LEU A 255 5.77 -16.76 -0.30
CA LEU A 255 5.81 -16.43 1.12
C LEU A 255 4.42 -16.05 1.66
N GLN A 256 3.67 -15.26 0.92
CA GLN A 256 2.29 -14.89 1.26
C GLN A 256 1.38 -16.14 1.29
N TYR A 257 1.51 -17.03 0.30
CA TYR A 257 0.78 -18.30 0.27
C TYR A 257 1.10 -19.20 1.48
N ILE A 258 2.37 -19.30 1.90
CA ILE A 258 2.77 -20.07 3.09
C ILE A 258 2.15 -19.52 4.38
N GLN A 259 1.91 -18.22 4.46
CA GLN A 259 1.32 -17.58 5.64
C GLN A 259 -0.19 -17.88 5.77
N THR A 260 -0.83 -18.37 4.71
CA THR A 260 -2.22 -18.83 4.82
C THR A 260 -2.31 -20.19 5.51
N SER A 261 -3.38 -20.43 6.26
CA SER A 261 -3.60 -21.73 6.92
C SER A 261 -3.71 -22.90 5.90
N GLN A 262 -4.12 -22.60 4.67
CA GLN A 262 -4.18 -23.55 3.56
C GLN A 262 -2.80 -23.78 2.96
N GLY A 263 -2.01 -22.74 2.71
CA GLY A 263 -0.64 -22.83 2.20
C GLY A 263 0.27 -23.63 3.13
N LEU A 264 0.19 -23.43 4.44
CA LEU A 264 0.90 -24.20 5.44
C LEU A 264 0.56 -25.70 5.38
N LYS A 265 -0.73 -26.04 5.25
CA LYS A 265 -1.19 -27.44 5.14
C LYS A 265 -0.66 -28.10 3.86
N GLU A 266 -0.74 -27.44 2.72
CA GLU A 266 -0.28 -27.98 1.45
C GLU A 266 1.23 -28.17 1.40
N ILE A 267 2.00 -27.20 1.91
CA ILE A 267 3.47 -27.32 2.01
C ILE A 267 3.86 -28.48 2.95
N THR A 268 3.14 -28.63 4.07
CA THR A 268 3.38 -29.75 4.98
C THR A 268 3.15 -31.07 4.26
N VAL A 269 2.06 -31.23 3.50
CA VAL A 269 1.77 -32.43 2.72
C VAL A 269 2.85 -32.68 1.65
N ILE A 270 3.21 -31.65 0.88
CA ILE A 270 4.27 -31.76 -0.15
C ILE A 270 5.59 -32.17 0.48
N SER A 271 5.96 -31.58 1.62
CA SER A 271 7.19 -31.91 2.34
C SER A 271 7.21 -33.38 2.81
N ILE A 272 6.10 -33.86 3.35
CA ILE A 272 5.96 -35.26 3.78
C ILE A 272 6.09 -36.20 2.57
N VAL A 273 5.44 -35.88 1.45
CA VAL A 273 5.52 -36.69 0.22
C VAL A 273 6.95 -36.71 -0.32
N MET A 274 7.64 -35.56 -0.36
CA MET A 274 9.04 -35.47 -0.82
C MET A 274 9.99 -36.28 0.07
N ILE A 275 9.84 -36.18 1.39
CA ILE A 275 10.64 -36.98 2.34
C ILE A 275 10.38 -38.47 2.11
N GLY A 276 9.12 -38.87 1.91
CA GLY A 276 8.76 -40.25 1.60
C GLY A 276 9.41 -40.75 0.32
N LEU A 277 9.39 -39.96 -0.75
CA LEU A 277 10.03 -40.32 -2.03
C LEU A 277 11.56 -40.44 -1.90
N ILE A 278 12.21 -39.52 -1.20
CA ILE A 278 13.66 -39.58 -0.95
C ILE A 278 14.01 -40.81 -0.16
N THR A 279 13.22 -41.17 0.85
CA THR A 279 13.43 -42.36 1.67
C THR A 279 13.31 -43.66 0.83
N ILE A 280 12.25 -43.75 0.01
CA ILE A 280 12.05 -44.89 -0.91
C ILE A 280 13.20 -44.97 -1.91
N PHE A 281 13.59 -43.86 -2.53
CA PHE A 281 14.69 -43.82 -3.49
C PHE A 281 16.01 -44.26 -2.84
N SER A 282 16.29 -43.76 -1.64
CA SER A 282 17.50 -44.14 -0.88
C SER A 282 17.52 -45.61 -0.50
N ALA A 283 16.36 -46.16 -0.09
CA ALA A 283 16.24 -47.59 0.23
C ALA A 283 16.42 -48.46 -1.02
N THR A 284 15.80 -48.09 -2.13
CA THR A 284 15.91 -48.81 -3.43
C THR A 284 17.35 -48.73 -3.95
N TYR A 285 18.01 -47.54 -3.84
CA TYR A 285 19.40 -47.41 -4.23
C TYR A 285 20.33 -48.30 -3.41
N ARG A 286 20.13 -48.38 -2.10
CA ARG A 286 20.93 -49.31 -1.22
C ARG A 286 20.68 -50.75 -1.57
N TYR A 287 19.41 -51.15 -1.82
CA TYR A 287 19.07 -52.51 -2.22
C TYR A 287 19.74 -52.93 -3.54
N ILE A 288 19.71 -52.06 -4.57
CA ILE A 288 20.36 -52.33 -5.86
C ILE A 288 21.87 -52.42 -5.73
N ARG A 289 22.48 -51.58 -4.87
CA ARG A 289 23.93 -51.60 -4.62
C ARG A 289 24.35 -52.90 -3.97
N HIS A 290 23.68 -53.34 -2.91
CA HIS A 290 24.00 -54.62 -2.25
C HIS A 290 23.88 -55.81 -3.19
N ARG A 291 22.92 -55.80 -4.12
CA ARG A 291 22.71 -56.92 -5.09
C ARG A 291 23.81 -57.00 -6.18
N LYS A 292 24.66 -55.99 -6.31
CA LYS A 292 25.76 -55.99 -7.26
C LYS A 292 27.11 -56.39 -6.61
N GLU A 293 27.14 -56.51 -5.30
CA GLU A 293 28.34 -56.87 -4.51
C GLU A 293 28.30 -58.38 -4.13
N ASP A 294 27.17 -59.09 -4.33
CA ASP A 294 27.00 -60.54 -4.29
C ASP A 294 27.02 -61.13 -5.76
#